data_8c64f97953ef9fa1ec0334b3a131236f
#
_entry.id   8c64f97953ef9fa1ec0334b3a131236f
#
_cell.length_a   1.000
_cell.length_b   1.000
_cell.length_c   1.000
_cell.angle_alpha   90.00
_cell.angle_beta   90.00
_cell.angle_gamma   90.00
#
_symmetry.space_group_name_H-M   'P 1'
#
loop_
_entity.id
_entity.type
_entity.pdbx_description
1 polymer ?
#
loop_
_entity_poly.entity_id
_entity_poly.type
_entity_poly.pdbx_seq_one_letter_code
_entity_poly.pdbx_strand_id
1 'polypeptide(L)'
;MQSVFDELYENSLAKCEFKNLISIITAEENIRLAYRNLKKNAGSRTPGTDGKTIADLAKMSEPELIGFVQQKFNWYQPQSVRRKEIPKGNGKTRPLGIPTIMDRLIQQCVLQVMEPICEAKFCETSNGFRPNRGVENALAQAEKHMQKSNLHIVIDIDIKGFFDNVNHGKLLRQIWAMGIHDKKLLSIISAMLKAEVAGIGFPEKGTPQGGILSPLLSNIVLNELDWWITSQWVGMPTRHEYSGKIHENGTKDQSKKYRELRKTNLKECYIVRYADDFKIFCRKRSDAIKIFEAVKMCLKERLNLEVSEEKSKIVNLKKNYSEFLGFKLKAIKKGKRYIVKSHMTDSAVKKAEEKLIARIKEIRKSGVAEEKEALAINYYNATVWGIHNYYGIATCISLDCQKIRRRIRLVMYNRLRNKIVKTGNISNKYINNVY
;
A
#
# COMPACT_ATOMS: atom_id res chain seq x y z
N MET A 1 -21.36 -0.29 -15.16
CA MET A 1 -20.60 0.32 -14.02
C MET A 1 -19.33 1.04 -14.45
N GLN A 2 -18.53 0.55 -15.43
CA GLN A 2 -17.29 1.26 -15.79
C GLN A 2 -17.55 2.71 -16.23
N SER A 3 -18.49 2.95 -17.14
CA SER A 3 -18.86 4.30 -17.58
C SER A 3 -19.28 5.22 -16.43
N VAL A 4 -19.98 4.68 -15.43
CA VAL A 4 -20.36 5.44 -14.21
C VAL A 4 -19.12 5.83 -13.39
N PHE A 5 -18.16 4.91 -13.25
CA PHE A 5 -16.91 5.20 -12.53
C PHE A 5 -16.04 6.22 -13.26
N ASP A 6 -15.97 6.14 -14.59
CA ASP A 6 -15.26 7.11 -15.42
C ASP A 6 -15.92 8.50 -15.31
N GLU A 7 -17.25 8.57 -15.34
CA GLU A 7 -18.00 9.82 -15.12
C GLU A 7 -17.76 10.41 -13.73
N LEU A 8 -17.77 9.59 -12.67
CA LEU A 8 -17.46 10.04 -11.31
C LEU A 8 -16.03 10.62 -11.22
N TYR A 9 -15.07 9.99 -11.89
CA TYR A 9 -13.68 10.47 -11.93
C TYR A 9 -13.59 11.82 -12.65
N GLU A 10 -14.16 11.95 -13.84
CA GLU A 10 -14.15 13.19 -14.65
C GLU A 10 -14.87 14.34 -13.92
N ASN A 11 -16.05 14.07 -13.34
CA ASN A 11 -16.78 15.05 -12.53
C ASN A 11 -15.97 15.49 -11.31
N SER A 12 -15.21 14.57 -10.70
CA SER A 12 -14.33 14.92 -9.58
C SER A 12 -13.15 15.78 -10.02
N LEU A 13 -12.54 15.52 -11.18
CA LEU A 13 -11.53 16.40 -11.78
C LEU A 13 -12.09 17.81 -12.06
N ALA A 14 -13.33 17.88 -12.54
CA ALA A 14 -14.05 19.14 -12.75
C ALA A 14 -14.49 19.84 -11.45
N LYS A 15 -14.15 19.27 -10.27
CA LYS A 15 -14.51 19.78 -8.93
C LYS A 15 -16.01 19.82 -8.64
N CYS A 16 -16.79 18.95 -9.28
CA CYS A 16 -18.20 18.79 -8.96
C CYS A 16 -18.43 18.25 -7.55
N GLU A 17 -19.59 18.56 -6.98
CA GLU A 17 -20.05 18.03 -5.69
C GLU A 17 -20.96 16.82 -5.90
N PHE A 18 -20.82 15.82 -5.04
CA PHE A 18 -21.57 14.57 -5.09
C PHE A 18 -22.53 14.49 -3.90
N LYS A 19 -23.86 14.54 -4.15
CA LYS A 19 -24.89 14.61 -3.10
C LYS A 19 -25.76 13.36 -2.97
N ASN A 20 -25.85 12.54 -4.02
CA ASN A 20 -26.74 11.37 -4.11
C ASN A 20 -25.99 10.09 -4.49
N LEU A 21 -24.87 9.82 -3.83
CA LEU A 21 -24.06 8.64 -4.13
C LEU A 21 -24.71 7.32 -3.67
N ILE A 22 -25.60 7.37 -2.69
CA ILE A 22 -26.29 6.17 -2.18
C ILE A 22 -27.06 5.47 -3.29
N SER A 23 -27.69 6.20 -4.23
CA SER A 23 -28.39 5.58 -5.36
C SER A 23 -27.46 4.73 -6.24
N ILE A 24 -26.25 5.22 -6.51
CA ILE A 24 -25.22 4.50 -7.29
C ILE A 24 -24.67 3.34 -6.47
N ILE A 25 -24.41 3.53 -5.16
CA ILE A 25 -23.88 2.52 -4.27
C ILE A 25 -24.83 1.33 -4.15
N THR A 26 -26.15 1.59 -4.09
CA THR A 26 -27.19 0.57 -3.95
C THR A 26 -27.74 0.06 -5.28
N ALA A 27 -27.22 0.52 -6.40
CA ALA A 27 -27.59 -0.02 -7.72
C ALA A 27 -27.23 -1.51 -7.82
N GLU A 28 -28.10 -2.29 -8.44
CA GLU A 28 -27.95 -3.74 -8.58
C GLU A 28 -26.61 -4.12 -9.20
N GLU A 29 -26.20 -3.44 -10.27
CA GLU A 29 -24.95 -3.67 -10.98
C GLU A 29 -23.73 -3.43 -10.08
N ASN A 30 -23.80 -2.44 -9.18
CA ASN A 30 -22.74 -2.17 -8.22
C ASN A 30 -22.66 -3.26 -7.15
N ILE A 31 -23.80 -3.72 -6.63
CA ILE A 31 -23.86 -4.81 -5.65
C ILE A 31 -23.34 -6.12 -6.27
N ARG A 32 -23.73 -6.45 -7.50
CA ARG A 32 -23.23 -7.62 -8.25
C ARG A 32 -21.70 -7.56 -8.40
N LEU A 33 -21.18 -6.39 -8.79
CA LEU A 33 -19.74 -6.18 -8.93
C LEU A 33 -19.02 -6.31 -7.59
N ALA A 34 -19.58 -5.76 -6.51
CA ALA A 34 -19.03 -5.85 -5.17
C ALA A 34 -18.97 -7.31 -4.67
N TYR A 35 -20.04 -8.08 -4.85
CA TYR A 35 -20.04 -9.49 -4.52
C TYR A 35 -18.98 -10.27 -5.30
N ARG A 36 -18.86 -10.05 -6.61
CA ARG A 36 -17.85 -10.68 -7.46
C ARG A 36 -16.43 -10.36 -7.01
N ASN A 37 -16.15 -9.12 -6.68
CA ASN A 37 -14.84 -8.67 -6.20
C ASN A 37 -14.52 -9.27 -4.82
N LEU A 38 -15.49 -9.27 -3.91
CA LEU A 38 -15.34 -9.86 -2.59
C LEU A 38 -15.08 -11.39 -2.68
N LYS A 39 -15.77 -12.10 -3.57
CA LYS A 39 -15.61 -13.55 -3.79
C LYS A 39 -14.19 -13.92 -4.24
N LYS A 40 -13.53 -13.06 -5.02
CA LYS A 40 -12.15 -13.28 -5.47
C LYS A 40 -11.13 -13.07 -4.35
N ASN A 41 -11.47 -12.35 -3.29
CA ASN A 41 -10.56 -12.03 -2.20
C ASN A 41 -10.35 -13.27 -1.32
N ALA A 42 -9.10 -13.68 -1.10
CA ALA A 42 -8.75 -14.81 -0.23
C ALA A 42 -9.31 -14.66 1.20
N GLY A 43 -9.38 -13.42 1.71
CA GLY A 43 -9.97 -13.08 3.01
C GLY A 43 -11.48 -13.36 3.11
N SER A 44 -12.21 -13.54 2.00
CA SER A 44 -13.64 -13.79 1.99
C SER A 44 -14.07 -15.09 2.70
N ARG A 45 -13.15 -16.04 2.84
CA ARG A 45 -13.33 -17.31 3.56
C ARG A 45 -13.05 -17.20 5.05
N THR A 46 -12.60 -16.05 5.53
CA THR A 46 -12.34 -15.81 6.96
C THR A 46 -13.60 -15.24 7.60
N PRO A 47 -14.23 -15.90 8.59
CA PRO A 47 -15.48 -15.44 9.19
C PRO A 47 -15.25 -14.21 10.08
N GLY A 48 -16.30 -13.37 10.19
CA GLY A 48 -16.40 -12.30 11.19
C GLY A 48 -16.80 -12.84 12.57
N THR A 49 -17.48 -12.02 13.35
CA THR A 49 -18.05 -12.39 14.67
C THR A 49 -19.27 -13.32 14.52
N ASP A 50 -19.98 -13.21 13.40
CA ASP A 50 -21.18 -14.02 13.07
C ASP A 50 -20.86 -15.42 12.55
N GLY A 51 -19.58 -15.77 12.41
CA GLY A 51 -19.15 -17.06 11.87
C GLY A 51 -19.36 -17.23 10.35
N LYS A 52 -19.98 -16.26 9.66
CA LYS A 52 -20.34 -16.36 8.24
C LYS A 52 -19.18 -15.99 7.31
N THR A 53 -19.20 -16.58 6.12
CA THR A 53 -18.20 -16.41 5.06
C THR A 53 -18.88 -16.13 3.72
N ILE A 54 -18.11 -15.96 2.65
CA ILE A 54 -18.65 -15.79 1.30
C ILE A 54 -19.49 -16.99 0.85
N ALA A 55 -19.22 -18.19 1.37
CA ALA A 55 -20.03 -19.39 1.06
C ALA A 55 -21.46 -19.29 1.59
N ASP A 56 -21.68 -18.56 2.67
CA ASP A 56 -23.01 -18.35 3.25
C ASP A 56 -23.80 -17.33 2.42
N LEU A 57 -23.15 -16.29 1.89
CA LEU A 57 -23.78 -15.38 0.94
C LEU A 57 -24.13 -16.08 -0.39
N ALA A 58 -23.34 -17.06 -0.79
CA ALA A 58 -23.60 -17.83 -2.02
C ALA A 58 -24.84 -18.76 -1.94
N LYS A 59 -25.41 -18.96 -0.75
CA LYS A 59 -26.67 -19.72 -0.55
C LYS A 59 -27.90 -18.86 -0.83
N MET A 60 -27.77 -17.55 -0.81
CA MET A 60 -28.84 -16.61 -1.13
C MET A 60 -28.99 -16.52 -2.66
N SER A 61 -30.24 -16.40 -3.13
CA SER A 61 -30.46 -16.01 -4.52
C SER A 61 -29.98 -14.58 -4.77
N GLU A 62 -29.67 -14.26 -6.02
CA GLU A 62 -29.16 -12.92 -6.35
C GLU A 62 -30.15 -11.80 -5.98
N PRO A 63 -31.46 -11.88 -6.29
CA PRO A 63 -32.42 -10.87 -5.89
C PRO A 63 -32.53 -10.71 -4.36
N GLU A 64 -32.48 -11.81 -3.60
CA GLU A 64 -32.49 -11.78 -2.13
C GLU A 64 -31.26 -11.04 -1.59
N LEU A 65 -30.07 -11.34 -2.12
CA LEU A 65 -28.83 -10.67 -1.70
C LEU A 65 -28.89 -9.17 -1.99
N ILE A 66 -29.35 -8.80 -3.19
CA ILE A 66 -29.49 -7.38 -3.61
C ILE A 66 -30.48 -6.66 -2.69
N GLY A 67 -31.68 -7.22 -2.53
CA GLY A 67 -32.71 -6.62 -1.66
C GLY A 67 -32.24 -6.49 -0.21
N PHE A 68 -31.52 -7.49 0.31
CA PHE A 68 -30.97 -7.44 1.66
C PHE A 68 -29.89 -6.34 1.80
N VAL A 69 -29.00 -6.18 0.84
CA VAL A 69 -27.98 -5.11 0.85
C VAL A 69 -28.66 -3.75 0.78
N GLN A 70 -29.63 -3.55 -0.13
CA GLN A 70 -30.39 -2.30 -0.26
C GLN A 70 -31.12 -1.93 1.05
N GLN A 71 -31.75 -2.90 1.68
CA GLN A 71 -32.41 -2.72 2.98
C GLN A 71 -31.41 -2.27 4.06
N LYS A 72 -30.21 -2.87 4.11
CA LYS A 72 -29.15 -2.48 5.05
C LYS A 72 -28.71 -1.02 4.87
N PHE A 73 -28.68 -0.50 3.65
CA PHE A 73 -28.35 0.92 3.41
C PHE A 73 -29.45 1.89 3.88
N ASN A 74 -30.69 1.43 4.11
CA ASN A 74 -31.75 2.28 4.66
C ASN A 74 -31.47 2.65 6.12
N TRP A 75 -31.03 1.68 6.92
CA TRP A 75 -30.66 1.86 8.33
C TRP A 75 -29.44 1.01 8.63
N TYR A 76 -28.24 1.57 8.35
CA TYR A 76 -27.02 0.82 8.50
C TYR A 76 -26.52 0.79 9.95
N GLN A 77 -26.46 -0.39 10.51
CA GLN A 77 -25.83 -0.70 11.78
C GLN A 77 -24.78 -1.80 11.55
N PRO A 78 -23.48 -1.49 11.68
CA PRO A 78 -22.42 -2.48 11.54
C PRO A 78 -22.50 -3.49 12.68
N GLN A 79 -22.18 -4.74 12.38
CA GLN A 79 -21.93 -5.74 13.40
C GLN A 79 -20.57 -5.56 14.05
N SER A 80 -20.36 -6.17 15.23
CA SER A 80 -19.07 -6.09 15.91
C SER A 80 -17.94 -6.69 15.05
N VAL A 81 -16.77 -6.07 15.13
CA VAL A 81 -15.57 -6.47 14.39
C VAL A 81 -14.78 -7.48 15.20
N ARG A 82 -14.49 -8.65 14.63
CA ARG A 82 -13.67 -9.67 15.29
C ARG A 82 -12.20 -9.26 15.29
N ARG A 83 -11.58 -9.18 16.46
CA ARG A 83 -10.15 -8.88 16.61
C ARG A 83 -9.31 -10.16 16.50
N LYS A 84 -8.21 -10.09 15.74
CA LYS A 84 -7.20 -11.14 15.65
C LYS A 84 -5.81 -10.53 15.69
N GLU A 85 -4.98 -10.98 16.62
CA GLU A 85 -3.58 -10.57 16.71
C GLU A 85 -2.72 -11.38 15.73
N ILE A 86 -2.00 -10.67 14.84
CA ILE A 86 -1.05 -11.30 13.90
C ILE A 86 0.38 -11.00 14.37
N PRO A 87 1.24 -12.03 14.57
CA PRO A 87 2.62 -11.81 14.97
C PRO A 87 3.40 -10.97 13.95
N LYS A 88 4.11 -9.94 14.40
CA LYS A 88 5.17 -9.27 13.66
C LYS A 88 6.48 -9.99 13.96
N GLY A 89 7.38 -10.11 12.97
CA GLY A 89 8.66 -10.83 13.11
C GLY A 89 9.65 -10.27 14.15
N ASN A 90 9.25 -9.28 14.94
CA ASN A 90 10.02 -8.66 16.03
C ASN A 90 9.41 -8.90 17.41
N GLY A 91 8.59 -9.94 17.60
CA GLY A 91 7.91 -10.26 18.85
C GLY A 91 6.68 -9.39 19.17
N LYS A 92 6.40 -8.34 18.39
CA LYS A 92 5.19 -7.52 18.51
C LYS A 92 4.05 -8.12 17.68
N THR A 93 2.80 -7.82 18.05
CA THR A 93 1.61 -8.21 17.29
C THR A 93 1.06 -7.02 16.51
N ARG A 94 0.24 -7.33 15.48
CA ARG A 94 -0.59 -6.38 14.77
C ARG A 94 -2.03 -6.76 14.99
N PRO A 95 -2.85 -5.90 15.58
CA PRO A 95 -4.28 -6.15 15.69
C PRO A 95 -4.94 -6.04 14.32
N LEU A 96 -5.61 -7.10 13.87
CA LEU A 96 -6.41 -7.11 12.66
C LEU A 96 -7.89 -7.12 13.07
N GLY A 97 -8.66 -6.16 12.56
CA GLY A 97 -10.11 -6.13 12.69
C GLY A 97 -10.77 -6.80 11.49
N ILE A 98 -11.57 -7.83 11.72
CA ILE A 98 -12.25 -8.59 10.68
C ILE A 98 -13.75 -8.32 10.79
N PRO A 99 -14.33 -7.44 9.94
CA PRO A 99 -15.79 -7.21 9.89
C PRO A 99 -16.50 -8.46 9.38
N THR A 100 -17.81 -8.56 9.62
CA THR A 100 -18.64 -9.64 9.06
C THR A 100 -18.60 -9.64 7.54
N ILE A 101 -18.92 -10.78 6.92
CA ILE A 101 -18.88 -10.85 5.46
C ILE A 101 -19.88 -9.90 4.80
N MET A 102 -21.02 -9.65 5.45
CA MET A 102 -22.02 -8.70 4.98
C MET A 102 -21.51 -7.25 5.08
N ASP A 103 -20.91 -6.88 6.20
CA ASP A 103 -20.30 -5.54 6.35
C ASP A 103 -19.18 -5.32 5.32
N ARG A 104 -18.40 -6.37 5.02
CA ARG A 104 -17.39 -6.29 3.96
C ARG A 104 -18.01 -6.10 2.57
N LEU A 105 -19.17 -6.71 2.30
CA LEU A 105 -19.90 -6.48 1.04
C LEU A 105 -20.38 -5.03 0.95
N ILE A 106 -20.94 -4.49 2.02
CA ILE A 106 -21.40 -3.10 2.10
C ILE A 106 -20.19 -2.13 1.93
N GLN A 107 -19.07 -2.41 2.61
CA GLN A 107 -17.83 -1.63 2.43
C GLN A 107 -17.33 -1.68 0.99
N GLN A 108 -17.44 -2.84 0.30
CA GLN A 108 -17.05 -2.98 -1.09
C GLN A 108 -17.95 -2.17 -2.02
N CYS A 109 -19.27 -2.14 -1.79
CA CYS A 109 -20.19 -1.29 -2.55
C CYS A 109 -19.83 0.19 -2.43
N VAL A 110 -19.50 0.64 -1.22
CA VAL A 110 -19.07 2.02 -0.94
C VAL A 110 -17.71 2.32 -1.59
N LEU A 111 -16.74 1.41 -1.45
CA LEU A 111 -15.40 1.57 -2.01
C LEU A 111 -15.43 1.84 -3.51
N GLN A 112 -16.17 1.03 -4.28
CA GLN A 112 -16.20 1.12 -5.75
C GLN A 112 -16.67 2.48 -6.27
N VAL A 113 -17.57 3.13 -5.54
CA VAL A 113 -18.12 4.44 -5.91
C VAL A 113 -17.25 5.59 -5.40
N MET A 114 -16.66 5.46 -4.19
CA MET A 114 -15.79 6.49 -3.64
C MET A 114 -14.40 6.52 -4.28
N GLU A 115 -13.87 5.37 -4.68
CA GLU A 115 -12.51 5.25 -5.19
C GLU A 115 -12.23 6.16 -6.39
N PRO A 116 -13.03 6.19 -7.50
CA PRO A 116 -12.79 7.09 -8.62
C PRO A 116 -12.87 8.56 -8.22
N ILE A 117 -13.78 8.95 -7.33
CA ILE A 117 -13.91 10.32 -6.85
C ILE A 117 -12.64 10.75 -6.10
N CYS A 118 -12.15 9.89 -5.22
CA CYS A 118 -10.96 10.15 -4.41
C CYS A 118 -9.68 10.10 -5.26
N GLU A 119 -9.60 9.16 -6.20
CA GLU A 119 -8.44 8.97 -7.09
C GLU A 119 -8.13 10.24 -7.89
N ALA A 120 -9.16 10.93 -8.38
CA ALA A 120 -9.03 12.21 -9.07
C ALA A 120 -8.43 13.34 -8.20
N LYS A 121 -8.46 13.21 -6.87
CA LYS A 121 -7.96 14.22 -5.91
C LYS A 121 -6.64 13.85 -5.25
N PHE A 122 -6.20 12.60 -5.38
CA PHE A 122 -4.97 12.15 -4.75
C PHE A 122 -3.73 12.74 -5.42
N CYS A 123 -2.77 13.14 -4.61
CA CYS A 123 -1.47 13.60 -5.08
C CYS A 123 -0.73 12.47 -5.83
N GLU A 124 -0.03 12.80 -6.90
CA GLU A 124 0.74 11.85 -7.71
C GLU A 124 1.88 11.16 -6.93
N THR A 125 2.30 11.74 -5.83
CA THR A 125 3.38 11.22 -4.98
C THR A 125 2.95 10.04 -4.11
N SER A 126 1.63 9.78 -4.01
CA SER A 126 1.03 8.65 -3.29
C SER A 126 0.86 7.44 -4.20
N ASN A 127 1.36 6.28 -3.81
CA ASN A 127 1.38 5.07 -4.64
C ASN A 127 0.71 3.85 -3.99
N GLY A 128 0.61 3.78 -2.65
CA GLY A 128 0.04 2.62 -1.97
C GLY A 128 -1.48 2.60 -2.00
N PHE A 129 -2.08 1.41 -2.11
CA PHE A 129 -3.53 1.20 -2.08
C PHE A 129 -4.30 1.97 -3.16
N ARG A 130 -3.71 2.23 -4.30
CA ARG A 130 -4.32 2.93 -5.43
C ARG A 130 -4.35 2.05 -6.66
N PRO A 131 -5.39 2.16 -7.51
CA PRO A 131 -5.45 1.47 -8.79
C PRO A 131 -4.23 1.81 -9.66
N ASN A 132 -3.71 0.82 -10.37
CA ASN A 132 -2.61 0.99 -11.33
C ASN A 132 -1.32 1.61 -10.77
N ARG A 133 -1.15 1.61 -9.44
CA ARG A 133 0.06 2.08 -8.76
C ARG A 133 0.59 1.01 -7.82
N GLY A 134 1.87 0.71 -7.92
CA GLY A 134 2.54 -0.34 -7.16
C GLY A 134 3.81 0.14 -6.47
N VAL A 135 4.52 -0.83 -5.92
CA VAL A 135 5.83 -0.63 -5.28
C VAL A 135 6.85 -0.10 -6.29
N GLU A 136 6.79 -0.58 -7.54
CA GLU A 136 7.64 -0.16 -8.65
C GLU A 136 7.49 1.34 -8.96
N ASN A 137 6.27 1.88 -8.89
CA ASN A 137 6.03 3.31 -9.10
C ASN A 137 6.69 4.16 -7.99
N ALA A 138 6.53 3.74 -6.73
CA ALA A 138 7.15 4.42 -5.59
C ALA A 138 8.68 4.37 -5.66
N LEU A 139 9.25 3.22 -6.01
CA LEU A 139 10.70 3.07 -6.18
C LEU A 139 11.23 3.89 -7.35
N ALA A 140 10.54 3.87 -8.50
CA ALA A 140 10.93 4.68 -9.66
C ALA A 140 10.92 6.19 -9.34
N GLN A 141 9.93 6.68 -8.57
CA GLN A 141 9.91 8.07 -8.09
C GLN A 141 11.08 8.36 -7.15
N ALA A 142 11.38 7.47 -6.20
CA ALA A 142 12.51 7.61 -5.29
C ALA A 142 13.84 7.65 -6.06
N GLU A 143 14.05 6.73 -6.99
CA GLU A 143 15.24 6.66 -7.84
C GLU A 143 15.39 7.89 -8.73
N LYS A 144 14.28 8.40 -9.30
CA LYS A 144 14.27 9.66 -10.07
C LYS A 144 14.80 10.82 -9.22
N HIS A 145 14.38 10.95 -7.96
CA HIS A 145 14.86 11.99 -7.07
C HIS A 145 16.34 11.82 -6.73
N MET A 146 16.80 10.60 -6.52
CA MET A 146 18.20 10.29 -6.23
C MET A 146 19.13 10.53 -7.43
N GLN A 147 18.75 10.10 -8.65
CA GLN A 147 19.60 10.14 -9.83
C GLN A 147 19.46 11.45 -10.60
N LYS A 148 18.22 11.81 -11.01
CA LYS A 148 17.99 12.97 -11.87
C LYS A 148 18.02 14.28 -11.10
N SER A 149 17.39 14.31 -9.91
CA SER A 149 17.37 15.54 -9.09
C SER A 149 18.59 15.68 -8.17
N ASN A 150 19.45 14.68 -8.06
CA ASN A 150 20.64 14.64 -7.19
C ASN A 150 20.32 14.95 -5.71
N LEU A 151 19.20 14.41 -5.20
CA LEU A 151 18.77 14.57 -3.82
C LEU A 151 19.22 13.33 -3.03
N HIS A 152 20.19 13.51 -2.16
CA HIS A 152 20.85 12.40 -1.47
C HIS A 152 20.67 12.44 0.05
N ILE A 153 19.91 13.40 0.56
CA ILE A 153 19.48 13.42 1.96
C ILE A 153 18.03 13.02 1.97
N VAL A 154 17.68 11.96 2.70
CA VAL A 154 16.32 11.46 2.80
C VAL A 154 15.89 11.47 4.26
N ILE A 155 14.65 11.87 4.48
CA ILE A 155 13.96 11.76 5.77
C ILE A 155 13.07 10.53 5.67
N ASP A 156 13.37 9.51 6.47
CA ASP A 156 12.52 8.34 6.67
C ASP A 156 11.59 8.65 7.83
N ILE A 157 10.28 8.61 7.62
CA ILE A 157 9.29 8.95 8.65
C ILE A 157 8.33 7.78 8.84
N ASP A 158 8.15 7.35 10.08
CA ASP A 158 7.19 6.34 10.51
C ASP A 158 6.15 7.01 11.42
N ILE A 159 4.86 6.85 11.10
CA ILE A 159 3.77 7.38 11.92
C ILE A 159 3.43 6.35 13.01
N LYS A 160 3.37 6.82 14.27
CA LYS A 160 3.09 5.95 15.42
C LYS A 160 1.66 5.44 15.39
N GLY A 161 1.49 4.13 15.14
CA GLY A 161 0.18 3.48 15.16
C GLY A 161 -0.84 4.16 14.25
N PHE A 162 -0.47 4.46 13.01
CA PHE A 162 -1.28 5.27 12.09
C PHE A 162 -2.75 4.85 12.05
N PHE A 163 -3.03 3.58 11.72
CA PHE A 163 -4.41 3.09 11.60
C PHE A 163 -5.21 3.17 12.91
N ASP A 164 -4.55 3.08 14.04
CA ASP A 164 -5.20 3.11 15.36
C ASP A 164 -5.45 4.54 15.86
N ASN A 165 -4.86 5.56 15.21
CA ASN A 165 -4.92 6.96 15.65
C ASN A 165 -5.65 7.91 14.70
N VAL A 166 -6.26 7.41 13.62
CA VAL A 166 -7.03 8.24 12.68
C VAL A 166 -8.22 8.89 13.41
N ASN A 167 -8.29 10.22 13.40
CA ASN A 167 -9.42 10.95 13.98
C ASN A 167 -10.66 10.87 13.08
N HIS A 168 -11.76 10.30 13.57
CA HIS A 168 -12.99 10.09 12.81
C HIS A 168 -13.59 11.39 12.28
N GLY A 169 -13.71 12.41 13.14
CA GLY A 169 -14.29 13.70 12.76
C GLY A 169 -13.46 14.44 11.72
N LYS A 170 -12.11 14.37 11.82
CA LYS A 170 -11.21 14.95 10.81
C LYS A 170 -11.35 14.22 9.48
N LEU A 171 -11.37 12.88 9.49
CA LEU A 171 -11.54 12.07 8.28
C LEU A 171 -12.85 12.39 7.55
N LEU A 172 -13.97 12.48 8.28
CA LEU A 172 -15.26 12.84 7.67
C LEU A 172 -15.24 14.23 7.03
N ARG A 173 -14.59 15.22 7.67
CA ARG A 173 -14.39 16.55 7.08
C ARG A 173 -13.50 16.50 5.82
N GLN A 174 -12.47 15.64 5.80
CA GLN A 174 -11.64 15.46 4.62
C GLN A 174 -12.41 14.82 3.47
N ILE A 175 -13.26 13.82 3.73
CA ILE A 175 -14.17 13.23 2.72
C ILE A 175 -15.10 14.31 2.15
N TRP A 176 -15.68 15.14 3.02
CA TRP A 176 -16.48 16.28 2.59
C TRP A 176 -15.69 17.24 1.69
N ALA A 177 -14.48 17.62 2.10
CA ALA A 177 -13.61 18.52 1.33
C ALA A 177 -13.18 17.94 -0.03
N MET A 178 -13.26 16.62 -0.22
CA MET A 178 -13.06 15.97 -1.52
C MET A 178 -14.29 16.07 -2.43
N GLY A 179 -15.35 16.77 -2.02
CA GLY A 179 -16.57 16.95 -2.79
C GLY A 179 -17.67 15.91 -2.54
N ILE A 180 -17.47 14.98 -1.60
CA ILE A 180 -18.48 13.98 -1.25
C ILE A 180 -19.43 14.59 -0.19
N HIS A 181 -20.51 15.19 -0.66
CA HIS A 181 -21.49 15.92 0.16
C HIS A 181 -22.77 15.10 0.47
N ASP A 182 -22.72 13.78 0.30
CA ASP A 182 -23.80 12.88 0.65
C ASP A 182 -23.80 12.60 2.15
N LYS A 183 -24.72 13.25 2.88
CA LYS A 183 -24.82 13.14 4.35
C LYS A 183 -25.14 11.72 4.81
N LYS A 184 -25.96 10.98 4.04
CA LYS A 184 -26.30 9.58 4.35
C LYS A 184 -25.09 8.68 4.23
N LEU A 185 -24.29 8.84 3.18
CA LEU A 185 -23.02 8.12 3.00
C LEU A 185 -22.04 8.42 4.14
N LEU A 186 -21.88 9.70 4.52
CA LEU A 186 -21.01 10.08 5.63
C LEU A 186 -21.47 9.48 6.97
N SER A 187 -22.79 9.40 7.20
CA SER A 187 -23.34 8.73 8.37
C SER A 187 -23.00 7.24 8.39
N ILE A 188 -23.12 6.56 7.25
CA ILE A 188 -22.75 5.15 7.09
C ILE A 188 -21.26 4.94 7.35
N ILE A 189 -20.39 5.77 6.78
CA ILE A 189 -18.93 5.70 7.02
C ILE A 189 -18.63 5.95 8.51
N SER A 190 -19.30 6.92 9.14
CA SER A 190 -19.17 7.18 10.58
C SER A 190 -19.56 5.95 11.41
N ALA A 191 -20.66 5.28 11.07
CA ALA A 191 -21.06 4.03 11.72
C ALA A 191 -20.01 2.92 11.53
N MET A 192 -19.46 2.76 10.33
CA MET A 192 -18.39 1.79 10.06
C MET A 192 -17.14 2.04 10.91
N LEU A 193 -16.75 3.31 11.08
CA LEU A 193 -15.59 3.71 11.88
C LEU A 193 -15.80 3.46 13.38
N LYS A 194 -17.02 3.58 13.84
CA LYS A 194 -17.45 3.39 15.25
C LYS A 194 -17.93 1.98 15.54
N ALA A 195 -17.83 1.04 14.58
CA ALA A 195 -18.24 -0.34 14.80
C ALA A 195 -17.55 -0.91 16.05
N GLU A 196 -18.30 -1.58 16.90
CA GLU A 196 -17.78 -2.21 18.10
C GLU A 196 -16.66 -3.22 17.76
N VAL A 197 -15.58 -3.19 18.50
CA VAL A 197 -14.54 -4.21 18.44
C VAL A 197 -14.80 -5.24 19.52
N ALA A 198 -15.08 -6.47 19.13
CA ALA A 198 -15.46 -7.54 20.07
C ALA A 198 -14.42 -7.70 21.18
N GLY A 199 -14.87 -7.64 22.42
CA GLY A 199 -14.03 -7.72 23.62
C GLY A 199 -13.28 -6.43 23.99
N ILE A 200 -13.48 -5.31 23.25
CA ILE A 200 -12.81 -4.04 23.53
C ILE A 200 -13.83 -2.91 23.68
N GLY A 201 -14.91 -2.90 22.89
CA GLY A 201 -15.92 -1.85 22.88
C GLY A 201 -15.84 -0.93 21.65
N PHE A 202 -16.40 0.26 21.76
CA PHE A 202 -16.55 1.22 20.67
C PHE A 202 -15.29 2.09 20.53
N PRO A 203 -14.64 2.13 19.35
CA PRO A 203 -13.45 2.93 19.16
C PRO A 203 -13.81 4.42 18.97
N GLU A 204 -13.12 5.31 19.68
CA GLU A 204 -13.23 6.76 19.50
C GLU A 204 -12.42 7.28 18.31
N LYS A 205 -11.40 6.54 17.89
CA LYS A 205 -10.49 6.85 16.80
C LYS A 205 -9.98 5.56 16.13
N GLY A 206 -9.35 5.71 15.00
CA GLY A 206 -8.75 4.61 14.24
C GLY A 206 -9.65 4.08 13.13
N THR A 207 -9.04 3.32 12.24
CA THR A 207 -9.73 2.56 11.19
C THR A 207 -9.40 1.09 11.36
N PRO A 208 -10.38 0.17 11.26
CA PRO A 208 -10.12 -1.25 11.47
C PRO A 208 -9.11 -1.77 10.45
N GLN A 209 -7.94 -2.25 10.92
CA GLN A 209 -6.94 -2.89 10.05
C GLN A 209 -7.52 -4.23 9.55
N GLY A 210 -8.00 -4.25 8.30
CA GLY A 210 -8.65 -5.42 7.68
C GLY A 210 -10.05 -5.13 7.13
N GLY A 211 -10.59 -3.94 7.38
CA GLY A 211 -11.75 -3.42 6.66
C GLY A 211 -11.40 -3.14 5.19
N ILE A 212 -12.35 -3.39 4.29
CA ILE A 212 -12.15 -3.20 2.84
C ILE A 212 -11.99 -1.72 2.50
N LEU A 213 -12.69 -0.84 3.20
CA LEU A 213 -12.64 0.62 2.97
C LEU A 213 -11.40 1.27 3.61
N SER A 214 -10.77 0.65 4.62
CA SER A 214 -9.69 1.24 5.40
C SER A 214 -8.48 1.71 4.58
N PRO A 215 -8.03 1.03 3.51
CA PRO A 215 -6.96 1.51 2.64
C PRO A 215 -7.28 2.83 1.95
N LEU A 216 -8.50 3.00 1.41
CA LEU A 216 -8.94 4.24 0.81
C LEU A 216 -8.99 5.37 1.85
N LEU A 217 -9.60 5.11 3.01
CA LEU A 217 -9.69 6.08 4.11
C LEU A 217 -8.31 6.54 4.59
N SER A 218 -7.34 5.64 4.65
CA SER A 218 -5.96 5.97 5.01
C SER A 218 -5.32 6.92 4.01
N ASN A 219 -5.56 6.71 2.72
CA ASN A 219 -5.08 7.60 1.67
C ASN A 219 -5.75 8.97 1.74
N ILE A 220 -7.05 9.05 2.05
CA ILE A 220 -7.77 10.32 2.26
C ILE A 220 -7.12 11.13 3.39
N VAL A 221 -6.83 10.49 4.53
CA VAL A 221 -6.19 11.16 5.67
C VAL A 221 -4.84 11.75 5.29
N LEU A 222 -3.97 10.97 4.64
CA LEU A 222 -2.61 11.39 4.33
C LEU A 222 -2.50 12.24 3.06
N ASN A 223 -3.55 12.34 2.25
CA ASN A 223 -3.58 13.21 1.08
C ASN A 223 -3.36 14.70 1.44
N GLU A 224 -3.83 15.13 2.61
CA GLU A 224 -3.58 16.49 3.11
C GLU A 224 -2.08 16.73 3.35
N LEU A 225 -1.37 15.73 3.89
CA LEU A 225 0.09 15.79 4.05
C LEU A 225 0.81 15.84 2.69
N ASP A 226 0.39 15.01 1.74
CA ASP A 226 0.99 14.96 0.41
C ASP A 226 0.89 16.31 -0.30
N TRP A 227 -0.30 16.92 -0.31
CA TRP A 227 -0.52 18.23 -0.92
C TRP A 227 0.19 19.33 -0.14
N TRP A 228 0.25 19.26 1.20
CA TRP A 228 0.97 20.25 2.00
C TRP A 228 2.47 20.22 1.68
N ILE A 229 3.12 19.06 1.66
CA ILE A 229 4.54 18.96 1.31
C ILE A 229 4.78 19.40 -0.14
N THR A 230 3.91 18.98 -1.05
CA THR A 230 4.02 19.36 -2.47
C THR A 230 3.90 20.88 -2.64
N SER A 231 3.04 21.55 -1.87
CA SER A 231 2.89 23.01 -1.90
C SER A 231 4.13 23.75 -1.42
N GLN A 232 4.97 23.17 -0.56
CA GLN A 232 6.16 23.83 -0.03
C GLN A 232 7.28 24.04 -1.08
N TRP A 233 7.27 23.25 -2.15
CA TRP A 233 8.28 23.32 -3.20
C TRP A 233 7.69 23.17 -4.61
N VAL A 234 7.10 22.04 -4.94
CA VAL A 234 6.63 21.72 -6.30
C VAL A 234 5.53 22.68 -6.74
N GLY A 235 4.59 22.97 -5.85
CA GLY A 235 3.45 23.87 -6.08
C GLY A 235 3.78 25.35 -5.95
N MET A 236 4.98 25.74 -5.47
CA MET A 236 5.34 27.15 -5.30
C MET A 236 5.34 27.90 -6.63
N PRO A 237 4.66 29.07 -6.71
CA PRO A 237 4.71 29.93 -7.89
C PRO A 237 6.06 30.61 -8.02
N THR A 238 6.42 31.02 -9.21
CA THR A 238 7.54 31.92 -9.52
C THR A 238 7.01 33.26 -10.03
N ARG A 239 7.84 34.33 -9.94
CA ARG A 239 7.42 35.65 -10.43
C ARG A 239 7.05 35.66 -11.90
N HIS A 240 7.67 34.80 -12.72
CA HIS A 240 7.35 34.59 -14.10
C HIS A 240 6.83 33.17 -14.32
N GLU A 241 5.81 33.03 -15.13
CA GLU A 241 5.38 31.73 -15.59
C GLU A 241 6.32 31.25 -16.70
N TYR A 242 7.14 30.24 -16.40
CA TYR A 242 8.07 29.69 -17.39
C TYR A 242 7.32 28.74 -18.33
N SER A 243 7.32 29.09 -19.62
CA SER A 243 6.91 28.19 -20.67
C SER A 243 7.91 27.02 -20.72
N GLY A 244 7.54 25.87 -20.21
CA GLY A 244 8.35 24.66 -20.34
C GLY A 244 7.95 23.87 -21.59
N LYS A 245 8.95 23.21 -22.21
CA LYS A 245 8.69 22.24 -23.28
C LYS A 245 7.79 21.12 -22.72
N ILE A 246 6.75 20.78 -23.47
CA ILE A 246 5.94 19.58 -23.16
C ILE A 246 6.68 18.40 -23.78
N HIS A 247 7.00 17.39 -22.96
CA HIS A 247 7.60 16.14 -23.41
C HIS A 247 6.57 15.26 -24.11
N GLU A 248 7.00 14.26 -24.87
CA GLU A 248 6.13 13.32 -25.60
C GLU A 248 5.11 12.59 -24.68
N ASN A 249 5.45 12.43 -23.40
CA ASN A 249 4.57 11.85 -22.37
C ASN A 249 3.61 12.89 -21.73
N GLY A 250 3.45 14.07 -22.31
CA GLY A 250 2.58 15.14 -21.82
C GLY A 250 3.10 15.93 -20.61
N THR A 251 4.26 15.57 -20.03
CA THR A 251 4.80 16.29 -18.86
C THR A 251 5.48 17.60 -19.27
N LYS A 252 5.18 18.70 -18.55
CA LYS A 252 5.83 20.01 -18.76
C LYS A 252 7.19 20.03 -18.08
N ASP A 253 8.24 20.46 -18.82
CA ASP A 253 9.58 20.70 -18.25
C ASP A 253 9.53 21.88 -17.26
N GLN A 254 9.85 21.61 -16.01
CA GLN A 254 9.87 22.60 -14.93
C GLN A 254 11.29 22.99 -14.50
N SER A 255 12.31 22.63 -15.28
CA SER A 255 13.71 22.85 -14.94
C SER A 255 14.03 24.32 -14.67
N LYS A 256 13.49 25.24 -15.47
CA LYS A 256 13.65 26.69 -15.29
C LYS A 256 13.02 27.18 -13.99
N LYS A 257 11.78 26.76 -13.71
CA LYS A 257 11.06 27.05 -12.46
C LYS A 257 11.88 26.64 -11.25
N TYR A 258 12.34 25.38 -11.19
CA TYR A 258 13.12 24.88 -10.06
C TYR A 258 14.49 25.55 -9.93
N ARG A 259 15.10 26.00 -11.03
CA ARG A 259 16.34 26.79 -10.99
C ARG A 259 16.11 28.11 -10.27
N GLU A 260 15.03 28.81 -10.54
CA GLU A 260 14.70 30.07 -9.89
C GLU A 260 14.33 29.87 -8.41
N LEU A 261 13.53 28.86 -8.10
CA LEU A 261 13.19 28.55 -6.71
C LEU A 261 14.44 28.23 -5.85
N ARG A 262 15.48 27.60 -6.43
CA ARG A 262 16.76 27.35 -5.72
C ARG A 262 17.55 28.61 -5.37
N LYS A 263 17.28 29.74 -6.00
CA LYS A 263 17.86 31.03 -5.64
C LYS A 263 17.20 31.67 -4.43
N THR A 264 16.06 31.15 -4.01
CA THR A 264 15.28 31.63 -2.85
C THR A 264 15.71 30.94 -1.56
N ASN A 265 15.11 31.37 -0.44
CA ASN A 265 15.25 30.69 0.87
C ASN A 265 14.36 29.44 1.04
N LEU A 266 13.60 29.04 0.02
CA LEU A 266 12.77 27.84 0.06
C LEU A 266 13.61 26.58 0.19
N LYS A 267 13.01 25.55 0.79
CA LYS A 267 13.67 24.26 1.02
C LYS A 267 13.21 23.26 -0.03
N GLU A 268 14.14 22.84 -0.90
CA GLU A 268 13.84 21.84 -1.93
C GLU A 268 13.53 20.49 -1.29
N CYS A 269 12.29 20.02 -1.46
CA CYS A 269 11.82 18.75 -0.94
C CYS A 269 10.79 18.07 -1.87
N TYR A 270 10.83 16.74 -1.89
CA TYR A 270 9.91 15.91 -2.65
C TYR A 270 9.52 14.71 -1.80
N ILE A 271 8.22 14.45 -1.68
CA ILE A 271 7.70 13.29 -0.98
C ILE A 271 7.47 12.13 -1.97
N VAL A 272 7.72 10.92 -1.51
CA VAL A 272 7.26 9.66 -2.14
C VAL A 272 6.61 8.84 -1.06
N ARG A 273 5.33 8.52 -1.21
CA ARG A 273 4.54 7.80 -0.21
C ARG A 273 3.97 6.50 -0.77
N TYR A 274 3.99 5.47 0.05
CA TYR A 274 3.30 4.21 -0.15
C TYR A 274 2.53 3.84 1.12
N ALA A 275 1.22 4.05 1.14
CA ALA A 275 0.38 3.95 2.34
C ALA A 275 0.89 4.87 3.47
N ASP A 276 1.22 4.32 4.62
CA ASP A 276 1.80 5.02 5.78
C ASP A 276 3.34 5.09 5.77
N ASP A 277 4.01 4.39 4.84
CA ASP A 277 5.46 4.46 4.66
C ASP A 277 5.81 5.54 3.63
N PHE A 278 6.54 6.57 4.04
CA PHE A 278 6.92 7.64 3.14
C PHE A 278 8.32 8.21 3.40
N LYS A 279 8.87 8.78 2.35
CA LYS A 279 10.19 9.38 2.32
C LYS A 279 10.14 10.80 1.75
N ILE A 280 10.94 11.68 2.33
CA ILE A 280 11.10 13.04 1.82
C ILE A 280 12.55 13.23 1.40
N PHE A 281 12.76 13.51 0.12
CA PHE A 281 14.08 13.72 -0.47
C PHE A 281 14.45 15.20 -0.44
N CYS A 282 15.63 15.51 0.09
CA CYS A 282 16.14 16.85 0.28
C CYS A 282 17.54 17.00 -0.30
N ARG A 283 17.95 18.25 -0.59
CA ARG A 283 19.28 18.55 -1.12
C ARG A 283 20.32 18.68 -0.01
N LYS A 284 19.98 19.37 1.07
CA LYS A 284 20.89 19.67 2.19
C LYS A 284 20.37 19.04 3.50
N ARG A 285 21.28 18.64 4.37
CA ARG A 285 20.92 18.09 5.68
C ARG A 285 20.27 19.14 6.60
N SER A 286 20.74 20.40 6.54
CA SER A 286 20.13 21.50 7.29
C SER A 286 18.67 21.74 6.92
N ASP A 287 18.33 21.60 5.62
CA ASP A 287 16.96 21.74 5.14
C ASP A 287 16.11 20.54 5.58
N ALA A 288 16.68 19.33 5.51
CA ALA A 288 16.00 18.12 5.95
C ALA A 288 15.60 18.17 7.45
N ILE A 289 16.46 18.74 8.31
CA ILE A 289 16.13 18.92 9.74
C ILE A 289 14.92 19.85 9.89
N LYS A 290 14.93 21.00 9.21
CA LYS A 290 13.81 21.97 9.27
C LYS A 290 12.50 21.39 8.71
N ILE A 291 12.59 20.65 7.60
CA ILE A 291 11.43 19.98 6.99
C ILE A 291 10.90 18.91 7.92
N PHE A 292 11.76 18.14 8.57
CA PHE A 292 11.35 17.09 9.50
C PHE A 292 10.55 17.66 10.68
N GLU A 293 11.01 18.77 11.28
CA GLU A 293 10.25 19.43 12.35
C GLU A 293 8.92 20.01 11.84
N ALA A 294 8.92 20.62 10.66
CA ALA A 294 7.67 21.13 10.06
C ALA A 294 6.67 20.02 9.74
N VAL A 295 7.15 18.83 9.30
CA VAL A 295 6.28 17.64 9.07
C VAL A 295 5.72 17.11 10.38
N LYS A 296 6.51 17.04 11.47
CA LYS A 296 6.00 16.66 12.80
C LYS A 296 4.88 17.58 13.26
N MET A 297 5.07 18.89 13.13
CA MET A 297 4.04 19.89 13.47
C MET A 297 2.78 19.70 12.60
N CYS A 298 2.94 19.55 11.29
CA CYS A 298 1.84 19.33 10.37
C CYS A 298 1.03 18.06 10.74
N LEU A 299 1.70 16.93 10.99
CA LEU A 299 1.06 15.69 11.41
C LEU A 299 0.30 15.87 12.73
N LYS A 300 0.92 16.51 13.72
CA LYS A 300 0.33 16.72 15.04
C LYS A 300 -0.85 17.69 14.99
N GLU A 301 -0.68 18.86 14.42
CA GLU A 301 -1.67 19.95 14.48
C GLU A 301 -2.82 19.74 13.50
N ARG A 302 -2.54 19.26 12.29
CA ARG A 302 -3.56 19.09 11.26
C ARG A 302 -4.24 17.73 11.27
N LEU A 303 -3.48 16.66 11.56
CA LEU A 303 -3.98 15.28 11.45
C LEU A 303 -4.15 14.58 12.80
N ASN A 304 -3.71 15.19 13.91
CA ASN A 304 -3.66 14.58 15.25
C ASN A 304 -2.87 13.25 15.26
N LEU A 305 -1.78 13.20 14.48
CA LEU A 305 -0.91 12.03 14.34
C LEU A 305 0.48 12.34 14.90
N GLU A 306 1.10 11.35 15.53
CA GLU A 306 2.44 11.45 16.07
C GLU A 306 3.46 10.68 15.23
N VAL A 307 4.67 11.22 15.11
CA VAL A 307 5.81 10.55 14.50
C VAL A 307 6.46 9.59 15.50
N SER A 308 6.86 8.42 15.05
CA SER A 308 7.70 7.50 15.82
C SER A 308 9.17 7.98 15.76
N GLU A 309 9.65 8.66 16.81
CA GLU A 309 11.02 9.19 16.84
C GLU A 309 12.09 8.09 16.79
N GLU A 310 11.81 6.94 17.38
CA GLU A 310 12.72 5.79 17.37
C GLU A 310 12.97 5.22 15.97
N LYS A 311 11.99 5.31 15.08
CA LYS A 311 12.06 4.75 13.73
C LYS A 311 12.33 5.79 12.66
N SER A 312 12.05 7.06 12.95
CA SER A 312 12.26 8.14 12.00
C SER A 312 13.70 8.64 12.04
N LYS A 313 14.28 8.89 10.87
CA LYS A 313 15.69 9.26 10.76
C LYS A 313 16.01 10.05 9.50
N ILE A 314 17.06 10.86 9.55
CA ILE A 314 17.62 11.56 8.38
C ILE A 314 18.86 10.81 7.92
N VAL A 315 18.82 10.26 6.71
CA VAL A 315 19.87 9.43 6.14
C VAL A 315 20.57 10.16 4.98
N ASN A 316 21.91 10.08 4.94
CA ASN A 316 22.70 10.47 3.79
C ASN A 316 22.91 9.24 2.89
N LEU A 317 22.23 9.18 1.77
CA LEU A 317 22.25 8.07 0.83
C LEU A 317 23.60 7.82 0.17
N LYS A 318 24.51 8.80 0.17
CA LYS A 318 25.90 8.60 -0.31
C LYS A 318 26.74 7.75 0.67
N LYS A 319 26.36 7.78 1.96
CA LYS A 319 27.10 7.06 3.01
C LYS A 319 26.38 5.77 3.42
N ASN A 320 25.07 5.86 3.67
CA ASN A 320 24.27 4.79 4.25
C ASN A 320 23.11 4.37 3.32
N TYR A 321 22.62 3.15 3.50
CA TYR A 321 21.37 2.71 2.89
C TYR A 321 20.17 3.27 3.65
N SER A 322 19.10 3.60 2.92
CA SER A 322 17.76 3.80 3.45
C SER A 322 16.86 2.66 2.96
N GLU A 323 16.05 2.11 3.84
CA GLU A 323 15.13 1.01 3.52
C GLU A 323 13.77 1.56 3.10
N PHE A 324 13.20 1.03 2.03
CA PHE A 324 11.88 1.39 1.54
C PHE A 324 11.22 0.17 0.87
N LEU A 325 10.05 -0.21 1.33
CA LEU A 325 9.22 -1.29 0.75
C LEU A 325 9.97 -2.63 0.58
N GLY A 326 10.84 -2.97 1.51
CA GLY A 326 11.64 -4.20 1.43
C GLY A 326 12.93 -4.08 0.60
N PHE A 327 13.21 -2.88 0.08
CA PHE A 327 14.46 -2.57 -0.64
C PHE A 327 15.35 -1.65 0.18
N LYS A 328 16.66 -1.76 0.05
CA LYS A 328 17.65 -0.83 0.58
C LYS A 328 18.29 -0.07 -0.57
N LEU A 329 18.20 1.26 -0.49
CA LEU A 329 18.62 2.20 -1.54
C LEU A 329 19.85 2.98 -1.11
N LYS A 330 20.84 3.12 -2.00
CA LYS A 330 22.06 3.91 -1.80
C LYS A 330 22.48 4.60 -3.10
N ALA A 331 23.03 5.83 -2.98
CA ALA A 331 23.60 6.55 -4.10
C ALA A 331 25.09 6.27 -4.20
N ILE A 332 25.56 5.72 -5.31
CA ILE A 332 26.96 5.38 -5.55
C ILE A 332 27.48 6.22 -6.70
N LYS A 333 28.68 6.77 -6.53
CA LYS A 333 29.36 7.57 -7.57
C LYS A 333 29.85 6.65 -8.70
N LYS A 334 29.44 6.92 -9.94
CA LYS A 334 29.95 6.27 -11.16
C LYS A 334 30.38 7.35 -12.15
N GLY A 335 31.66 7.54 -12.29
CA GLY A 335 32.21 8.66 -13.05
C GLY A 335 31.76 10.01 -12.47
N LYS A 336 31.17 10.87 -13.29
CA LYS A 336 30.68 12.21 -12.91
C LYS A 336 29.26 12.20 -12.32
N ARG A 337 28.56 11.06 -12.24
CA ARG A 337 27.16 10.96 -11.83
C ARG A 337 26.99 10.05 -10.60
N TYR A 338 25.89 10.23 -9.89
CA TYR A 338 25.42 9.27 -8.90
C TYR A 338 24.36 8.37 -9.52
N ILE A 339 24.49 7.08 -9.28
CA ILE A 339 23.51 6.05 -9.67
C ILE A 339 22.90 5.44 -8.41
N VAL A 340 21.68 4.95 -8.51
CA VAL A 340 21.07 4.20 -7.41
C VAL A 340 21.55 2.76 -7.46
N LYS A 341 21.97 2.28 -6.30
CA LYS A 341 22.20 0.87 -6.04
C LYS A 341 21.12 0.38 -5.09
N SER A 342 20.27 -0.52 -5.58
CA SER A 342 19.19 -1.11 -4.80
C SER A 342 19.40 -2.61 -4.60
N HIS A 343 19.12 -3.08 -3.39
CA HIS A 343 19.19 -4.47 -2.95
C HIS A 343 17.90 -4.84 -2.21
N MET A 344 17.64 -6.12 -2.03
CA MET A 344 16.73 -6.59 -0.98
C MET A 344 17.22 -6.15 0.40
N THR A 345 16.32 -5.83 1.32
CA THR A 345 16.72 -5.64 2.73
C THR A 345 17.20 -6.97 3.32
N ASP A 346 18.06 -6.91 4.34
CA ASP A 346 18.57 -8.12 4.97
C ASP A 346 17.45 -8.94 5.62
N SER A 347 16.43 -8.28 6.15
CA SER A 347 15.20 -8.92 6.64
C SER A 347 14.39 -9.59 5.53
N ALA A 348 14.35 -9.00 4.33
CA ALA A 348 13.66 -9.57 3.18
C ALA A 348 14.38 -10.83 2.67
N VAL A 349 15.71 -10.80 2.57
CA VAL A 349 16.54 -11.96 2.23
C VAL A 349 16.27 -13.11 3.21
N LYS A 350 16.34 -12.83 4.52
CA LYS A 350 16.07 -13.83 5.56
C LYS A 350 14.66 -14.43 5.45
N LYS A 351 13.64 -13.59 5.28
CA LYS A 351 12.24 -14.05 5.07
C LYS A 351 12.08 -14.92 3.82
N ALA A 352 12.76 -14.56 2.72
CA ALA A 352 12.75 -15.35 1.50
C ALA A 352 13.39 -16.73 1.73
N GLU A 353 14.55 -16.80 2.40
CA GLU A 353 15.20 -18.04 2.78
C GLU A 353 14.28 -18.91 3.66
N GLU A 354 13.69 -18.34 4.72
CA GLU A 354 12.78 -19.04 5.62
C GLU A 354 11.57 -19.65 4.89
N LYS A 355 10.96 -18.87 4.00
CA LYS A 355 9.83 -19.35 3.18
C LYS A 355 10.24 -20.51 2.28
N LEU A 356 11.34 -20.39 1.56
CA LEU A 356 11.82 -21.43 0.67
C LEU A 356 12.22 -22.71 1.43
N ILE A 357 12.86 -22.56 2.61
CA ILE A 357 13.19 -23.69 3.48
C ILE A 357 11.92 -24.40 3.98
N ALA A 358 10.87 -23.63 4.33
CA ALA A 358 9.58 -24.22 4.72
C ALA A 358 8.99 -25.05 3.57
N ARG A 359 9.01 -24.56 2.33
CA ARG A 359 8.54 -25.29 1.15
C ARG A 359 9.35 -26.56 0.87
N ILE A 360 10.67 -26.51 1.05
CA ILE A 360 11.53 -27.71 0.94
C ILE A 360 11.16 -28.77 1.99
N LYS A 361 10.83 -28.32 3.21
CA LYS A 361 10.35 -29.25 4.27
C LYS A 361 9.00 -29.88 3.91
N GLU A 362 8.10 -29.13 3.26
CA GLU A 362 6.82 -29.65 2.73
C GLU A 362 7.04 -30.71 1.65
N ILE A 363 7.94 -30.47 0.68
CA ILE A 363 8.31 -31.48 -0.32
C ILE A 363 8.85 -32.75 0.32
N ARG A 364 9.68 -32.63 1.38
CA ARG A 364 10.18 -33.80 2.10
C ARG A 364 9.07 -34.57 2.81
N LYS A 365 8.08 -33.88 3.37
CA LYS A 365 6.95 -34.46 4.10
C LYS A 365 5.87 -35.08 3.21
N SER A 366 5.80 -34.71 1.94
CA SER A 366 4.75 -35.18 1.02
C SER A 366 4.77 -36.69 0.76
N GLY A 367 5.85 -37.38 1.18
CA GLY A 367 5.96 -38.84 1.13
C GLY A 367 6.11 -39.37 -0.30
N VAL A 368 5.52 -40.55 -0.54
CA VAL A 368 5.57 -41.25 -1.84
C VAL A 368 4.37 -40.90 -2.74
N ALA A 369 3.36 -40.17 -2.22
CA ALA A 369 2.18 -39.80 -3.01
C ALA A 369 2.55 -38.73 -4.06
N GLU A 370 2.58 -39.12 -5.32
CA GLU A 370 3.04 -38.33 -6.45
C GLU A 370 2.28 -36.99 -6.60
N GLU A 371 0.98 -36.98 -6.41
CA GLU A 371 0.14 -35.77 -6.46
C GLU A 371 0.45 -34.77 -5.37
N LYS A 372 0.70 -35.22 -4.13
CA LYS A 372 1.05 -34.35 -3.00
C LYS A 372 2.44 -33.75 -3.19
N GLU A 373 3.38 -34.53 -3.75
CA GLU A 373 4.71 -34.06 -4.05
C GLU A 373 4.70 -33.01 -5.15
N ALA A 374 3.99 -33.26 -6.26
CA ALA A 374 3.82 -32.32 -7.36
C ALA A 374 3.22 -30.98 -6.88
N LEU A 375 2.20 -31.04 -6.01
CA LEU A 375 1.60 -29.85 -5.42
C LEU A 375 2.60 -29.06 -4.55
N ALA A 376 3.40 -29.74 -3.73
CA ALA A 376 4.40 -29.11 -2.88
C ALA A 376 5.51 -28.44 -3.72
N ILE A 377 5.92 -29.06 -4.83
CA ILE A 377 6.88 -28.50 -5.80
C ILE A 377 6.28 -27.25 -6.45
N ASN A 378 5.00 -27.29 -6.87
CA ASN A 378 4.34 -26.14 -7.45
C ASN A 378 4.28 -24.95 -6.46
N TYR A 379 4.03 -25.19 -5.17
CA TYR A 379 4.10 -24.15 -4.16
C TYR A 379 5.51 -23.60 -3.95
N TYR A 380 6.54 -24.43 -4.03
CA TYR A 380 7.93 -23.98 -4.00
C TYR A 380 8.21 -23.06 -5.19
N ASN A 381 7.90 -23.49 -6.41
CA ASN A 381 8.09 -22.72 -7.64
C ASN A 381 7.31 -21.40 -7.60
N ALA A 382 6.04 -21.40 -7.18
CA ALA A 382 5.25 -20.19 -6.99
C ALA A 382 5.89 -19.22 -5.97
N THR A 383 6.53 -19.75 -4.92
CA THR A 383 7.25 -18.94 -3.94
C THR A 383 8.50 -18.29 -4.55
N VAL A 384 9.27 -19.03 -5.38
CA VAL A 384 10.41 -18.50 -6.14
C VAL A 384 9.95 -17.39 -7.07
N TRP A 385 8.93 -17.64 -7.89
CA TRP A 385 8.37 -16.65 -8.81
C TRP A 385 7.86 -15.39 -8.09
N GLY A 386 7.20 -15.54 -6.94
CA GLY A 386 6.76 -14.41 -6.14
C GLY A 386 7.91 -13.53 -5.64
N ILE A 387 9.04 -14.15 -5.25
CA ILE A 387 10.25 -13.42 -4.85
C ILE A 387 10.84 -12.66 -6.05
N HIS A 388 10.99 -13.33 -7.21
CA HIS A 388 11.52 -12.71 -8.42
C HIS A 388 10.64 -11.57 -8.92
N ASN A 389 9.31 -11.76 -8.98
CA ASN A 389 8.39 -10.73 -9.45
C ASN A 389 8.42 -9.48 -8.56
N TYR A 390 8.52 -9.66 -7.24
CA TYR A 390 8.53 -8.52 -6.32
C TYR A 390 9.88 -7.80 -6.30
N TYR A 391 10.99 -8.54 -6.22
CA TYR A 391 12.32 -7.97 -6.04
C TYR A 391 13.12 -7.79 -7.35
N GLY A 392 12.59 -8.26 -8.49
CA GLY A 392 13.27 -8.20 -9.79
C GLY A 392 13.64 -6.81 -10.27
N ILE A 393 12.97 -5.78 -9.73
CA ILE A 393 13.25 -4.37 -10.03
C ILE A 393 14.49 -3.82 -9.31
N ALA A 394 15.07 -4.54 -8.33
CA ALA A 394 16.30 -4.11 -7.66
C ALA A 394 17.51 -4.20 -8.60
N THR A 395 18.34 -3.16 -8.64
CA THR A 395 19.51 -3.09 -9.53
C THR A 395 20.56 -4.18 -9.26
N CYS A 396 20.60 -4.74 -8.05
CA CYS A 396 21.55 -5.76 -7.63
C CYS A 396 20.89 -7.07 -7.23
N ILE A 397 19.70 -7.36 -7.77
CA ILE A 397 18.92 -8.56 -7.41
C ILE A 397 19.70 -9.87 -7.61
N SER A 398 20.48 -9.97 -8.67
CA SER A 398 21.29 -11.17 -8.95
C SER A 398 22.25 -11.53 -7.81
N LEU A 399 22.84 -10.54 -7.16
CA LEU A 399 23.72 -10.75 -6.00
C LEU A 399 22.94 -11.25 -4.78
N ASP A 400 21.76 -10.71 -4.55
CA ASP A 400 20.90 -11.09 -3.42
C ASP A 400 20.32 -12.50 -3.64
N CYS A 401 19.84 -12.80 -4.85
CA CYS A 401 19.39 -14.14 -5.22
C CYS A 401 20.53 -15.17 -5.14
N GLN A 402 21.77 -14.79 -5.49
CA GLN A 402 22.91 -15.69 -5.36
C GLN A 402 23.19 -16.07 -3.91
N LYS A 403 23.01 -15.15 -2.95
CA LYS A 403 23.12 -15.45 -1.51
C LYS A 403 22.05 -16.44 -1.07
N ILE A 404 20.79 -16.18 -1.44
CA ILE A 404 19.65 -17.06 -1.15
C ILE A 404 19.90 -18.45 -1.76
N ARG A 405 20.31 -18.52 -3.04
CA ARG A 405 20.61 -19.76 -3.75
C ARG A 405 21.63 -20.62 -3.03
N ARG A 406 22.75 -20.03 -2.57
CA ARG A 406 23.78 -20.77 -1.81
C ARG A 406 23.20 -21.47 -0.58
N ARG A 407 22.38 -20.77 0.19
CA ARG A 407 21.74 -21.31 1.39
C ARG A 407 20.71 -22.40 1.04
N ILE A 408 19.85 -22.13 0.07
CA ILE A 408 18.78 -23.05 -0.35
C ILE A 408 19.39 -24.36 -0.94
N ARG A 409 20.40 -24.25 -1.78
CA ARG A 409 21.08 -25.42 -2.38
C ARG A 409 21.58 -26.40 -1.32
N LEU A 410 22.21 -25.90 -0.24
CA LEU A 410 22.65 -26.72 0.89
C LEU A 410 21.51 -27.45 1.57
N VAL A 411 20.41 -26.71 1.85
CA VAL A 411 19.22 -27.28 2.49
C VAL A 411 18.55 -28.32 1.59
N MET A 412 18.43 -28.05 0.30
CA MET A 412 17.89 -29.00 -0.69
C MET A 412 18.72 -30.28 -0.72
N TYR A 413 20.02 -30.17 -0.88
CA TYR A 413 20.93 -31.32 -0.89
C TYR A 413 20.78 -32.19 0.37
N ASN A 414 20.80 -31.58 1.56
CA ASN A 414 20.72 -32.32 2.80
C ASN A 414 19.35 -32.96 3.07
N ARG A 415 18.26 -32.38 2.56
CA ARG A 415 16.89 -32.83 2.86
C ARG A 415 16.25 -33.68 1.76
N LEU A 416 16.67 -33.47 0.52
CA LEU A 416 16.08 -34.09 -0.65
C LEU A 416 17.04 -35.00 -1.43
N ARG A 417 18.26 -35.28 -0.89
CA ARG A 417 19.31 -36.07 -1.57
C ARG A 417 18.83 -37.43 -2.09
N ASN A 418 17.88 -38.08 -1.42
CA ASN A 418 17.31 -39.36 -1.84
C ASN A 418 16.24 -39.22 -2.94
N LYS A 419 15.81 -38.01 -3.25
CA LYS A 419 14.85 -37.65 -4.29
C LYS A 419 15.51 -36.93 -5.47
N ILE A 420 16.82 -36.61 -5.37
CA ILE A 420 17.60 -35.95 -6.42
C ILE A 420 18.33 -37.04 -7.21
N VAL A 421 18.06 -37.14 -8.49
CA VAL A 421 18.72 -38.10 -9.36
C VAL A 421 20.19 -37.72 -9.57
N LYS A 422 21.10 -38.66 -9.33
CA LYS A 422 22.57 -38.45 -9.41
C LYS A 422 23.13 -38.21 -10.83
N THR A 423 22.32 -38.29 -11.86
CA THR A 423 22.71 -38.25 -13.28
C THR A 423 22.91 -36.84 -13.86
N GLY A 424 23.34 -35.87 -13.10
CA GLY A 424 23.71 -34.53 -13.61
C GLY A 424 22.55 -33.67 -14.12
N ASN A 425 21.51 -34.27 -14.62
CA ASN A 425 20.24 -33.62 -14.95
C ASN A 425 19.35 -33.64 -13.73
N ILE A 426 19.42 -32.58 -12.95
CA ILE A 426 18.42 -32.33 -11.95
C ILE A 426 17.11 -32.25 -12.71
N SER A 427 16.21 -33.20 -12.48
CA SER A 427 14.93 -33.19 -13.14
C SER A 427 14.33 -31.82 -12.93
N ASN A 428 13.84 -31.15 -13.97
CA ASN A 428 13.15 -29.85 -13.92
C ASN A 428 12.03 -29.77 -12.86
N LYS A 429 11.65 -30.92 -12.31
CA LYS A 429 10.72 -31.10 -11.23
C LYS A 429 11.11 -30.38 -9.93
N TYR A 430 12.41 -30.17 -9.67
CA TYR A 430 12.92 -29.65 -8.38
C TYR A 430 13.62 -28.29 -8.46
N ILE A 431 13.84 -27.75 -9.66
CA ILE A 431 14.65 -26.56 -9.77
C ILE A 431 14.05 -25.60 -10.78
N ASN A 432 13.32 -24.64 -10.29
CA ASN A 432 13.45 -23.30 -10.79
C ASN A 432 14.57 -22.66 -9.97
N ASN A 433 15.72 -22.49 -10.59
CA ASN A 433 16.83 -21.83 -9.96
C ASN A 433 16.42 -20.42 -9.53
N VAL A 434 16.71 -20.08 -8.28
CA VAL A 434 16.69 -18.71 -7.80
C VAL A 434 17.90 -18.03 -8.45
N TYR A 435 17.71 -17.35 -9.58
CA TYR A 435 18.72 -16.52 -10.23
C TYR A 435 18.65 -15.10 -9.72
#